data_a83a273195b792e206e0a2a6aa34bd0c
#
_entry.id   a83a273195b792e206e0a2a6aa34bd0c
#
_cell.length_a   1.000
_cell.length_b   1.000
_cell.length_c   1.000
_cell.angle_alpha   90.00
_cell.angle_beta   90.00
_cell.angle_gamma   90.00
#
_symmetry.space_group_name_H-M   'P 1'
#
loop_
_entity.id
_entity.type
_entity.pdbx_description
1 polymer ?
#
loop_
_entity_poly.entity_id
_entity_poly.type
_entity_poly.pdbx_seq_one_letter_code
_entity_poly.pdbx_strand_id
1 'polypeptide(L)'
;MNGHETIPRTMGQTIRRLRMEQNLTQETLAELLGVTAQAVSKWENDAGMPDISQIVPLAGVFGVTTDVLFGLDPTTAETEVQKILRDARSMEIYGSGESYLAAYDHIAMGLRRYPGNLALLTESIARGEGLTLPENGWLYAGDRAADIAADTIRRARLVIASLNHLIDF
;
A
#
# COMPACT_ATOMS: atom_id res chain seq x y z
N MET A 1 -1.10 -23.77 12.10
CA MET A 1 -0.25 -23.04 11.16
C MET A 1 -1.12 -22.71 9.96
N ASN A 2 -1.87 -21.62 10.03
CA ASN A 2 -2.75 -21.21 8.93
C ASN A 2 -2.27 -19.85 8.47
N GLY A 3 -1.48 -19.84 7.40
CA GLY A 3 -1.16 -18.65 6.65
C GLY A 3 -2.44 -18.12 6.04
N HIS A 4 -3.02 -17.10 6.65
CA HIS A 4 -4.04 -16.31 5.98
C HIS A 4 -3.34 -15.50 4.88
N GLU A 5 -3.30 -16.08 3.70
CA GLU A 5 -3.14 -15.31 2.47
C GLU A 5 -4.38 -14.41 2.39
N THR A 6 -4.24 -13.15 2.82
CA THR A 6 -5.30 -12.15 2.70
C THR A 6 -5.41 -11.79 1.23
N ILE A 7 -6.26 -12.50 0.50
CA ILE A 7 -6.70 -12.08 -0.84
C ILE A 7 -7.33 -10.68 -0.67
N PRO A 8 -6.88 -9.66 -1.43
CA PRO A 8 -7.47 -8.33 -1.35
C PRO A 8 -8.98 -8.46 -1.60
N ARG A 9 -9.78 -8.06 -0.64
CA ARG A 9 -11.24 -8.07 -0.79
C ARG A 9 -11.65 -6.94 -1.72
N THR A 10 -12.62 -7.24 -2.60
CA THR A 10 -13.25 -6.18 -3.38
C THR A 10 -14.05 -5.25 -2.46
N MET A 11 -14.37 -4.04 -2.95
CA MET A 11 -15.25 -3.13 -2.21
C MET A 11 -16.59 -3.77 -1.93
N GLY A 12 -17.17 -4.50 -2.89
CA GLY A 12 -18.46 -5.18 -2.72
C GLY A 12 -18.42 -6.23 -1.62
N GLN A 13 -17.37 -7.05 -1.57
CA GLN A 13 -17.14 -8.01 -0.48
C GLN A 13 -16.96 -7.33 0.87
N THR A 14 -16.30 -6.16 0.89
CA THR A 14 -16.12 -5.37 2.11
C THR A 14 -17.44 -4.81 2.60
N ILE A 15 -18.24 -4.20 1.72
CA ILE A 15 -19.59 -3.69 2.03
C ILE A 15 -20.45 -4.80 2.61
N ARG A 16 -20.50 -5.97 1.96
CA ARG A 16 -21.29 -7.11 2.42
C ARG A 16 -20.86 -7.57 3.82
N ARG A 17 -19.55 -7.68 4.07
CA ARG A 17 -19.03 -8.08 5.38
C ARG A 17 -19.42 -7.09 6.47
N LEU A 18 -19.18 -5.79 6.26
CA LEU A 18 -19.47 -4.74 7.24
C LEU A 18 -20.97 -4.66 7.55
N ARG A 19 -21.82 -4.79 6.52
CA ARG A 19 -23.27 -4.86 6.71
C ARG A 19 -23.68 -6.05 7.58
N MET A 20 -23.13 -7.23 7.29
CA MET A 20 -23.45 -8.44 8.07
C MET A 20 -22.94 -8.36 9.51
N GLU A 21 -21.77 -7.78 9.75
CA GLU A 21 -21.20 -7.55 11.08
C GLU A 21 -22.11 -6.64 11.94
N GLN A 22 -22.80 -5.70 11.30
CA GLN A 22 -23.76 -4.81 11.97
C GLN A 22 -25.20 -5.35 11.95
N ASN A 23 -25.43 -6.59 11.47
CA ASN A 23 -26.75 -7.22 11.37
C ASN A 23 -27.76 -6.41 10.53
N LEU A 24 -27.29 -5.63 9.55
CA LEU A 24 -28.16 -4.88 8.64
C LEU A 24 -28.62 -5.76 7.48
N THR A 25 -29.89 -5.56 7.02
CA THR A 25 -30.33 -6.12 5.74
C THR A 25 -29.89 -5.22 4.58
N GLN A 26 -29.96 -5.69 3.35
CA GLN A 26 -29.70 -4.85 2.16
C GLN A 26 -30.69 -3.70 2.06
N GLU A 27 -31.95 -3.95 2.43
CA GLU A 27 -33.02 -2.95 2.49
C GLU A 27 -32.70 -1.86 3.52
N THR A 28 -32.32 -2.24 4.73
CA THR A 28 -31.99 -1.26 5.78
C THR A 28 -30.77 -0.43 5.41
N LEU A 29 -29.74 -1.03 4.84
CA LEU A 29 -28.57 -0.29 4.36
C LEU A 29 -28.97 0.68 3.24
N ALA A 30 -29.83 0.24 2.33
CA ALA A 30 -30.32 1.08 1.22
C ALA A 30 -31.11 2.29 1.73
N GLU A 31 -31.97 2.09 2.74
CA GLU A 31 -32.73 3.17 3.39
C GLU A 31 -31.79 4.21 4.03
N LEU A 32 -30.76 3.75 4.77
CA LEU A 32 -29.80 4.65 5.42
C LEU A 32 -28.99 5.49 4.42
N LEU A 33 -28.78 4.97 3.21
CA LEU A 33 -28.00 5.62 2.15
C LEU A 33 -28.87 6.39 1.14
N GLY A 34 -30.20 6.26 1.21
CA GLY A 34 -31.11 6.87 0.23
C GLY A 34 -31.01 6.25 -1.16
N VAL A 35 -30.70 4.94 -1.25
CA VAL A 35 -30.57 4.19 -2.51
C VAL A 35 -31.56 3.02 -2.55
N THR A 36 -31.54 2.22 -3.62
CA THR A 36 -32.38 1.02 -3.71
C THR A 36 -31.64 -0.22 -3.18
N ALA A 37 -32.37 -1.18 -2.59
CA ALA A 37 -31.80 -2.47 -2.16
C ALA A 37 -31.13 -3.20 -3.34
N GLN A 38 -31.67 -3.03 -4.56
CA GLN A 38 -31.07 -3.57 -5.78
C GLN A 38 -29.69 -2.96 -6.06
N ALA A 39 -29.48 -1.67 -5.77
CA ALA A 39 -28.15 -1.04 -5.90
C ALA A 39 -27.17 -1.65 -4.92
N VAL A 40 -27.55 -1.78 -3.64
CA VAL A 40 -26.73 -2.45 -2.62
C VAL A 40 -26.39 -3.88 -3.04
N SER A 41 -27.38 -4.64 -3.52
CA SER A 41 -27.17 -6.01 -4.01
C SER A 41 -26.16 -6.07 -5.16
N LYS A 42 -26.22 -5.12 -6.13
CA LYS A 42 -25.24 -5.04 -7.22
C LYS A 42 -23.84 -4.76 -6.70
N TRP A 43 -23.70 -3.84 -5.75
CA TRP A 43 -22.40 -3.54 -5.16
C TRP A 43 -21.78 -4.76 -4.46
N GLU A 44 -22.56 -5.45 -3.62
CA GLU A 44 -22.11 -6.61 -2.87
C GLU A 44 -21.73 -7.83 -3.73
N ASN A 45 -22.23 -7.90 -4.96
CA ASN A 45 -21.93 -8.95 -5.92
C ASN A 45 -20.92 -8.50 -7.00
N ASP A 46 -20.27 -7.33 -6.82
CA ASP A 46 -19.34 -6.74 -7.77
C ASP A 46 -19.93 -6.54 -9.18
N ALA A 47 -21.27 -6.46 -9.29
CA ALA A 47 -21.99 -6.18 -10.54
C ALA A 47 -22.11 -4.68 -10.82
N GLY A 48 -21.59 -3.83 -9.96
CA GLY A 48 -21.48 -2.39 -10.07
C GLY A 48 -20.78 -1.83 -8.84
N MET A 49 -20.39 -0.56 -8.92
CA MET A 49 -19.75 0.15 -7.79
C MET A 49 -20.71 1.23 -7.27
N PRO A 50 -20.61 1.59 -5.96
CA PRO A 50 -21.24 2.80 -5.46
C PRO A 50 -20.76 4.03 -6.22
N ASP A 51 -21.66 5.00 -6.43
CA ASP A 51 -21.24 6.32 -6.87
C ASP A 51 -20.28 6.94 -5.85
N ILE A 52 -19.36 7.78 -6.32
CA ILE A 52 -18.37 8.42 -5.45
C ILE A 52 -19.03 9.21 -4.31
N SER A 53 -20.20 9.76 -4.54
CA SER A 53 -21.00 10.48 -3.53
C SER A 53 -21.49 9.57 -2.40
N GLN A 54 -21.56 8.26 -2.61
CA GLN A 54 -21.97 7.27 -1.62
C GLN A 54 -20.82 6.73 -0.77
N ILE A 55 -19.56 6.97 -1.15
CA ILE A 55 -18.40 6.43 -0.45
C ILE A 55 -18.31 6.93 1.00
N VAL A 56 -18.44 8.26 1.20
CA VAL A 56 -18.38 8.84 2.54
C VAL A 56 -19.61 8.45 3.40
N PRO A 57 -20.86 8.50 2.88
CA PRO A 57 -22.01 7.95 3.60
C PRO A 57 -21.86 6.47 4.02
N LEU A 58 -21.37 5.61 3.12
CA LEU A 58 -21.08 4.19 3.44
C LEU A 58 -20.08 4.05 4.59
N ALA A 59 -18.98 4.80 4.52
CA ALA A 59 -17.98 4.82 5.58
C ALA A 59 -18.58 5.27 6.91
N GLY A 60 -19.45 6.29 6.88
CA GLY A 60 -20.16 6.81 8.05
C GLY A 60 -21.13 5.80 8.66
N VAL A 61 -21.94 5.13 7.83
CA VAL A 61 -22.89 4.11 8.31
C VAL A 61 -22.15 2.97 9.00
N PHE A 62 -21.02 2.53 8.43
CA PHE A 62 -20.24 1.42 9.01
C PHE A 62 -19.28 1.84 10.12
N GLY A 63 -19.06 3.15 10.36
CA GLY A 63 -18.10 3.64 11.34
C GLY A 63 -16.63 3.29 10.99
N VAL A 64 -16.30 3.24 9.70
CA VAL A 64 -14.95 2.91 9.19
C VAL A 64 -14.39 4.04 8.32
N THR A 65 -13.10 3.98 8.01
CA THR A 65 -12.50 4.89 7.04
C THR A 65 -12.83 4.47 5.60
N THR A 66 -12.73 5.39 4.65
CA THR A 66 -12.90 5.08 3.21
C THR A 66 -11.88 4.06 2.74
N ASP A 67 -10.66 4.07 3.29
CA ASP A 67 -9.62 3.09 2.96
C ASP A 67 -10.05 1.67 3.27
N VAL A 68 -10.73 1.47 4.41
CA VAL A 68 -11.30 0.17 4.78
C VAL A 68 -12.36 -0.29 3.77
N LEU A 69 -13.20 0.64 3.26
CA LEU A 69 -14.16 0.32 2.20
C LEU A 69 -13.49 -0.14 0.91
N PHE A 70 -12.37 0.47 0.54
CA PHE A 70 -11.57 0.09 -0.62
C PHE A 70 -10.74 -1.18 -0.40
N GLY A 71 -10.89 -1.84 0.76
CA GLY A 71 -10.11 -3.03 1.11
C GLY A 71 -8.67 -2.73 1.50
N LEU A 72 -8.34 -1.45 1.68
CA LEU A 72 -7.07 -0.97 2.19
C LEU A 72 -7.17 -0.90 3.71
N ASP A 73 -7.05 -2.04 4.39
CA ASP A 73 -6.90 -2.04 5.84
C ASP A 73 -5.52 -1.45 6.18
N PRO A 74 -5.44 -0.34 6.95
CA PRO A 74 -4.17 0.25 7.36
C PRO A 74 -3.25 -0.76 8.05
N THR A 75 -3.80 -1.69 8.84
CA THR A 75 -3.06 -2.79 9.46
C THR A 75 -2.52 -3.78 8.43
N THR A 76 -3.26 -4.04 7.36
CA THR A 76 -2.81 -4.90 6.25
C THR A 76 -1.71 -4.21 5.45
N ALA A 77 -1.87 -2.91 5.13
CA ALA A 77 -0.86 -2.13 4.42
C ALA A 77 0.46 -2.07 5.22
N GLU A 78 0.38 -1.78 6.52
CA GLU A 78 1.56 -1.77 7.40
C GLU A 78 2.20 -3.16 7.49
N THR A 79 1.41 -4.22 7.64
CA THR A 79 1.90 -5.60 7.68
C THR A 79 2.59 -5.99 6.37
N GLU A 80 2.04 -5.61 5.21
CA GLU A 80 2.66 -5.85 3.91
C GLU A 80 3.96 -5.07 3.74
N VAL A 81 3.99 -3.80 4.14
CA VAL A 81 5.21 -2.98 4.14
C VAL A 81 6.29 -3.62 5.01
N GLN A 82 5.94 -4.03 6.23
CA GLN A 82 6.89 -4.71 7.12
C GLN A 82 7.38 -6.04 6.55
N LYS A 83 6.54 -6.77 5.82
CA LYS A 83 6.95 -7.96 5.10
C LYS A 83 7.95 -7.63 4.00
N ILE A 84 7.68 -6.65 3.15
CA ILE A 84 8.59 -6.20 2.09
C ILE A 84 9.96 -5.84 2.67
N LEU A 85 9.99 -5.10 3.78
CA LEU A 85 11.23 -4.69 4.44
C LEU A 85 11.99 -5.89 5.01
N ARG A 86 11.31 -6.85 5.63
CA ARG A 86 11.94 -8.08 6.14
C ARG A 86 12.49 -8.92 5.00
N ASP A 87 11.75 -9.11 3.94
CA ASP A 87 12.15 -9.91 2.77
C ASP A 87 13.39 -9.29 2.12
N ALA A 88 13.42 -7.96 1.94
CA ALA A 88 14.58 -7.24 1.42
C ALA A 88 15.83 -7.43 2.29
N ARG A 89 15.69 -7.33 3.62
CA ARG A 89 16.80 -7.58 4.56
C ARG A 89 17.30 -9.02 4.51
N SER A 90 16.40 -9.98 4.32
CA SER A 90 16.80 -11.39 4.21
C SER A 90 17.60 -11.69 2.96
N MET A 91 17.38 -10.96 1.88
CA MET A 91 18.15 -11.08 0.63
C MET A 91 19.61 -10.66 0.80
N GLU A 92 19.88 -9.71 1.70
CA GLU A 92 21.22 -9.14 1.93
C GLU A 92 22.15 -10.02 2.82
N ILE A 93 21.61 -11.07 3.45
CA ILE A 93 22.37 -11.94 4.38
C ILE A 93 23.62 -12.54 3.72
N TYR A 94 23.59 -12.76 2.42
CA TYR A 94 24.72 -13.35 1.68
C TYR A 94 25.77 -12.34 1.21
N GLY A 95 25.56 -11.03 1.42
CA GLY A 95 26.57 -9.98 1.22
C GLY A 95 27.09 -9.81 -0.20
N SER A 96 26.41 -10.35 -1.22
CA SER A 96 26.78 -10.13 -2.63
C SER A 96 26.10 -8.89 -3.18
N GLY A 97 26.75 -8.22 -4.16
CA GLY A 97 26.13 -7.06 -4.80
C GLY A 97 24.87 -7.40 -5.56
N GLU A 98 24.74 -8.61 -6.10
CA GLU A 98 23.53 -9.09 -6.73
C GLU A 98 22.38 -9.18 -5.73
N SER A 99 22.65 -9.65 -4.50
CA SER A 99 21.64 -9.72 -3.45
C SER A 99 21.20 -8.33 -2.98
N TYR A 100 22.11 -7.37 -2.97
CA TYR A 100 21.82 -5.98 -2.63
C TYR A 100 20.95 -5.31 -3.69
N LEU A 101 21.25 -5.55 -4.98
CA LEU A 101 20.44 -5.08 -6.10
C LEU A 101 19.04 -5.71 -6.09
N ALA A 102 18.95 -7.01 -5.80
CA ALA A 102 17.66 -7.70 -5.67
C ALA A 102 16.81 -7.12 -4.53
N ALA A 103 17.41 -6.79 -3.39
CA ALA A 103 16.74 -6.13 -2.28
C ALA A 103 16.24 -4.73 -2.66
N TYR A 104 17.04 -3.95 -3.38
CA TYR A 104 16.62 -2.66 -3.92
C TYR A 104 15.40 -2.79 -4.85
N ASP A 105 15.45 -3.73 -5.80
CA ASP A 105 14.36 -3.99 -6.74
C ASP A 105 13.08 -4.44 -6.02
N HIS A 106 13.22 -5.28 -4.99
CA HIS A 106 12.09 -5.73 -4.19
C HIS A 106 11.39 -4.56 -3.47
N ILE A 107 12.15 -3.63 -2.88
CA ILE A 107 11.59 -2.41 -2.28
C ILE A 107 11.00 -1.49 -3.34
N ALA A 108 11.64 -1.35 -4.50
CA ALA A 108 11.13 -0.56 -5.61
C ALA A 108 9.77 -1.08 -6.12
N MET A 109 9.57 -2.39 -6.13
CA MET A 109 8.25 -3.00 -6.41
C MET A 109 7.22 -2.63 -5.33
N GLY A 110 7.61 -2.67 -4.06
CA GLY A 110 6.75 -2.23 -2.96
C GLY A 110 6.31 -0.77 -3.10
N LEU A 111 7.21 0.10 -3.54
CA LEU A 111 6.92 1.53 -3.78
C LEU A 111 5.95 1.77 -4.95
N ARG A 112 5.77 0.83 -5.89
CA ARG A 112 4.71 0.95 -6.90
C ARG A 112 3.33 0.83 -6.27
N ARG A 113 3.19 0.04 -5.20
CA ARG A 113 1.94 -0.15 -4.49
C ARG A 113 1.75 0.89 -3.36
N TYR A 114 2.83 1.30 -2.71
CA TYR A 114 2.84 2.25 -1.59
C TYR A 114 3.79 3.42 -1.87
N PRO A 115 3.52 4.28 -2.87
CA PRO A 115 4.49 5.26 -3.38
C PRO A 115 4.89 6.35 -2.39
N GLY A 116 4.04 6.62 -1.38
CA GLY A 116 4.30 7.61 -0.33
C GLY A 116 4.77 7.01 1.00
N ASN A 117 5.01 5.70 1.08
CA ASN A 117 5.42 5.08 2.34
C ASN A 117 6.86 5.45 2.70
N LEU A 118 7.01 6.20 3.80
CA LEU A 118 8.31 6.74 4.23
C LEU A 118 9.34 5.65 4.54
N ALA A 119 8.93 4.53 5.13
CA ALA A 119 9.86 3.44 5.47
C ALA A 119 10.43 2.81 4.20
N LEU A 120 9.59 2.54 3.18
CA LEU A 120 10.07 2.02 1.89
C LEU A 120 10.93 3.05 1.15
N LEU A 121 10.55 4.33 1.16
CA LEU A 121 11.34 5.40 0.55
C LEU A 121 12.73 5.48 1.16
N THR A 122 12.82 5.54 2.50
CA THR A 122 14.07 5.64 3.23
C THR A 122 14.98 4.43 2.97
N GLU A 123 14.45 3.23 3.06
CA GLU A 123 15.19 2.00 2.81
C GLU A 123 15.67 1.88 1.34
N SER A 124 14.86 2.37 0.39
CA SER A 124 15.27 2.39 -1.01
C SER A 124 16.39 3.40 -1.29
N ILE A 125 16.39 4.54 -0.60
CA ILE A 125 17.46 5.55 -0.70
C ILE A 125 18.77 4.96 -0.19
N ALA A 126 18.77 4.37 1.02
CA ALA A 126 19.96 3.80 1.62
C ALA A 126 20.62 2.73 0.71
N ARG A 127 19.80 1.88 0.07
CA ARG A 127 20.31 0.87 -0.87
C ARG A 127 20.75 1.47 -2.19
N GLY A 128 20.02 2.46 -2.70
CA GLY A 128 20.42 3.19 -3.91
C GLY A 128 21.78 3.86 -3.77
N GLU A 129 22.04 4.49 -2.61
CA GLU A 129 23.35 5.05 -2.29
C GLU A 129 24.43 3.96 -2.24
N GLY A 130 24.19 2.84 -1.55
CA GLY A 130 25.14 1.73 -1.49
C GLY A 130 25.47 1.12 -2.85
N LEU A 131 24.51 1.14 -3.80
CA LEU A 131 24.70 0.62 -5.16
C LEU A 131 25.45 1.58 -6.08
N THR A 132 25.46 2.88 -5.80
CA THR A 132 25.95 3.91 -6.71
C THR A 132 27.21 4.63 -6.22
N LEU A 133 27.55 4.53 -4.93
CA LEU A 133 28.74 5.18 -4.38
C LEU A 133 29.98 4.28 -4.51
N PRO A 134 31.06 4.74 -5.20
CA PRO A 134 32.28 3.96 -5.41
C PRO A 134 33.00 3.55 -4.11
N GLU A 135 32.83 4.35 -3.07
CA GLU A 135 33.49 4.19 -1.77
C GLU A 135 33.09 2.89 -1.05
N ASN A 136 31.92 2.36 -1.34
CA ASN A 136 31.38 1.15 -0.71
C ASN A 136 31.75 -0.15 -1.46
N GLY A 137 32.47 -0.08 -2.59
CA GLY A 137 32.87 -1.25 -3.37
C GLY A 137 31.71 -2.01 -4.02
N TRP A 138 30.50 -1.46 -3.98
CA TRP A 138 29.26 -2.11 -4.40
C TRP A 138 28.80 -1.63 -5.79
N LEU A 139 29.71 -1.46 -6.73
CA LEU A 139 29.42 -1.10 -8.14
C LEU A 139 28.73 -2.25 -8.91
N TYR A 140 27.67 -2.81 -8.34
CA TYR A 140 26.92 -3.92 -8.97
C TYR A 140 25.72 -3.45 -9.78
N ALA A 141 25.46 -2.15 -9.81
CA ALA A 141 24.36 -1.60 -10.58
C ALA A 141 24.61 -1.65 -12.09
N GLY A 142 25.90 -1.77 -12.53
CA GLY A 142 26.25 -1.85 -13.93
C GLY A 142 25.65 -0.69 -14.75
N ASP A 143 25.04 -1.02 -15.89
CA ASP A 143 24.37 -0.04 -16.76
C ASP A 143 23.17 0.66 -16.09
N ARG A 144 22.67 0.14 -14.98
CA ARG A 144 21.56 0.73 -14.21
C ARG A 144 22.00 1.79 -13.20
N ALA A 145 23.29 2.00 -12.99
CA ALA A 145 23.80 2.90 -11.94
C ALA A 145 23.24 4.33 -12.06
N ALA A 146 23.17 4.87 -13.27
CA ALA A 146 22.62 6.20 -13.53
C ALA A 146 21.13 6.30 -13.21
N ASP A 147 20.35 5.28 -13.57
CA ASP A 147 18.91 5.22 -13.31
C ASP A 147 18.64 5.07 -11.81
N ILE A 148 19.41 4.24 -11.12
CA ILE A 148 19.30 4.05 -9.67
C ILE A 148 19.66 5.35 -8.94
N ALA A 149 20.73 6.05 -9.36
CA ALA A 149 21.12 7.33 -8.78
C ALA A 149 20.02 8.39 -8.96
N ALA A 150 19.47 8.53 -10.17
CA ALA A 150 18.40 9.47 -10.46
C ALA A 150 17.12 9.15 -9.64
N ASP A 151 16.78 7.88 -9.50
CA ASP A 151 15.65 7.41 -8.72
C ASP A 151 15.85 7.66 -7.21
N THR A 152 17.05 7.43 -6.71
CA THR A 152 17.45 7.71 -5.31
C THR A 152 17.29 9.20 -4.99
N ILE A 153 17.78 10.09 -5.85
CA ILE A 153 17.62 11.54 -5.68
C ILE A 153 16.14 11.94 -5.71
N ARG A 154 15.35 11.37 -6.63
CA ARG A 154 13.92 11.66 -6.71
C ARG A 154 13.20 11.25 -5.42
N ARG A 155 13.48 10.08 -4.87
CA ARG A 155 12.89 9.58 -3.62
C ARG A 155 13.32 10.40 -2.41
N ALA A 156 14.58 10.81 -2.35
CA ALA A 156 15.07 11.70 -1.29
C ALA A 156 14.30 13.03 -1.27
N ARG A 157 14.02 13.62 -2.44
CA ARG A 157 13.19 14.83 -2.53
C ARG A 157 11.77 14.63 -2.02
N LEU A 158 11.16 13.47 -2.26
CA LEU A 158 9.83 13.15 -1.72
C LEU A 158 9.85 13.06 -0.20
N VAL A 159 10.87 12.43 0.38
CA VAL A 159 11.03 12.36 1.84
C VAL A 159 11.19 13.76 2.44
N ILE A 160 12.06 14.59 1.86
CA ILE A 160 12.27 15.98 2.32
C ILE A 160 10.97 16.79 2.23
N ALA A 161 10.23 16.70 1.13
CA ALA A 161 8.95 17.38 0.97
C ALA A 161 7.91 16.93 2.02
N SER A 162 7.86 15.64 2.33
CA SER A 162 6.97 15.09 3.37
C SER A 162 7.35 15.58 4.77
N LEU A 163 8.64 15.71 5.06
CA LEU A 163 9.13 16.20 6.35
C LEU A 163 8.89 17.70 6.51
N ASN A 164 9.10 18.49 5.47
CA ASN A 164 8.85 19.94 5.52
C ASN A 164 7.38 20.25 5.78
N HIS A 165 6.45 19.44 5.24
CA HIS A 165 5.02 19.61 5.51
C HIS A 165 4.65 19.35 7.00
N LEU A 166 5.48 18.59 7.73
CA LEU A 166 5.28 18.34 9.16
C LEU A 166 5.86 19.44 10.07
N ILE A 167 6.72 20.30 9.53
CA ILE A 167 7.40 21.37 10.28
C ILE A 167 6.63 22.69 10.18
N ASP A 168 5.79 22.88 9.16
CA ASP A 168 4.99 24.09 8.91
C ASP A 168 3.68 24.14 9.74
N PHE A 169 3.54 23.32 10.76
CA PHE A 169 2.54 23.34 11.81
C PHE A 169 3.21 23.64 13.15
#